data_9754f43ac1fc558bcfd6bc99708b2a28
#
_entry.id   9754f43ac1fc558bcfd6bc99708b2a28
#
_cell.length_a   1.000
_cell.length_b   1.000
_cell.length_c   1.000
_cell.angle_alpha   90.00
_cell.angle_beta   90.00
_cell.angle_gamma   90.00
#
_symmetry.space_group_name_H-M   'P 1'
#
loop_
_entity.id
_entity.type
_entity.pdbx_description
1 polymer ?
#
loop_
_entity_poly.entity_id
_entity_poly.type
_entity_poly.pdbx_seq_one_letter_code
_entity_poly.pdbx_strand_id
1 'polypeptide(L)'
;MLRRLLSTAALCALFLASVPVAQRVGAQATTACPQGLRKLDIGISVSPPNVVHTSPYVAKALGYFAKHCVDANIVEFNGGTVGTIVAAIQQGTAIGNLTDISIARGLKARQIWQLAPRPPQAYVVSADIKSAKDLKGKRLSAAGGGVGGFNWLMGREVLKTAKLGVDDAQFIAGDTAGRLPGLVAGQVDGVVLHPEDAHLALQQKPGTHVLVALSQLLPDFAFNAYGASEELIAKDPGLLRDVVASLIEADRTIYRDKARVIPIMVEATHKPRESVEYAYDVLTKNCIWAVNSGFNPKRTMWTYEHDIANGDLDASARKLTYDTIVDTSIAKEALKLVGGEQTINSCKD
;
A
#
# COMPACT_ATOMS: atom_id res chain seq x y z
N MET A 1 -8.61 -91.97 -17.01
CA MET A 1 -8.65 -92.61 -15.67
C MET A 1 -8.39 -91.56 -14.60
N LEU A 2 -9.29 -91.57 -13.64
CA LEU A 2 -9.28 -91.07 -12.31
C LEU A 2 -9.40 -89.55 -12.05
N ARG A 3 -10.60 -89.29 -11.58
CA ARG A 3 -11.05 -88.14 -10.80
C ARG A 3 -10.19 -87.93 -9.55
N ARG A 4 -10.05 -86.70 -9.14
CA ARG A 4 -10.29 -86.28 -7.72
C ARG A 4 -10.66 -84.81 -7.62
N LEU A 5 -11.80 -84.59 -7.04
CA LEU A 5 -12.35 -83.37 -6.48
C LEU A 5 -11.53 -82.96 -5.26
N LEU A 6 -11.39 -81.66 -5.02
CA LEU A 6 -11.23 -81.10 -3.66
C LEU A 6 -11.52 -79.58 -3.63
N SER A 7 -12.65 -79.31 -3.11
CA SER A 7 -13.01 -78.28 -2.12
C SER A 7 -12.47 -76.86 -2.22
N THR A 8 -13.39 -76.01 -2.57
CA THR A 8 -13.40 -74.55 -2.41
C THR A 8 -13.48 -74.18 -0.93
N ALA A 9 -12.47 -73.41 -0.45
CA ALA A 9 -12.60 -72.65 0.79
C ALA A 9 -12.63 -71.15 0.41
N ALA A 10 -13.78 -70.53 0.56
CA ALA A 10 -13.98 -69.12 0.36
C ALA A 10 -13.41 -68.35 1.55
N LEU A 11 -12.36 -67.56 1.32
CA LEU A 11 -11.88 -66.57 2.29
C LEU A 11 -12.53 -65.23 1.95
N CYS A 12 -13.54 -64.84 2.75
CA CYS A 12 -14.06 -63.46 2.74
C CYS A 12 -12.99 -62.50 3.32
N ALA A 13 -12.29 -61.78 2.44
CA ALA A 13 -11.47 -60.66 2.84
C ALA A 13 -12.38 -59.40 2.99
N LEU A 14 -12.62 -59.01 4.24
CA LEU A 14 -13.23 -57.72 4.55
C LEU A 14 -12.26 -56.59 4.14
N PHE A 15 -12.55 -55.98 3.02
CA PHE A 15 -11.93 -54.66 2.69
C PHE A 15 -12.60 -53.59 3.56
N LEU A 16 -11.94 -53.21 4.66
CA LEU A 16 -12.20 -51.96 5.37
C LEU A 16 -11.80 -50.81 4.46
N ALA A 17 -12.76 -50.23 3.76
CA ALA A 17 -12.58 -48.98 3.04
C ALA A 17 -12.32 -47.86 4.06
N SER A 18 -11.08 -47.47 4.22
CA SER A 18 -10.70 -46.27 4.92
C SER A 18 -11.17 -45.06 4.09
N VAL A 19 -12.31 -44.50 4.45
CA VAL A 19 -12.77 -43.21 3.93
C VAL A 19 -11.82 -42.14 4.47
N PRO A 20 -11.16 -41.36 3.60
CA PRO A 20 -10.37 -40.23 4.09
C PRO A 20 -11.34 -39.25 4.75
N VAL A 21 -11.21 -39.05 6.05
CA VAL A 21 -11.85 -37.93 6.74
C VAL A 21 -11.22 -36.67 6.17
N ALA A 22 -11.90 -36.08 5.19
CA ALA A 22 -11.62 -34.71 4.78
C ALA A 22 -11.77 -33.86 6.05
N GLN A 23 -10.65 -33.44 6.60
CA GLN A 23 -10.63 -32.40 7.64
C GLN A 23 -11.32 -31.18 7.03
N ARG A 24 -12.60 -31.02 7.36
CA ARG A 24 -13.27 -29.73 7.21
C ARG A 24 -12.44 -28.78 8.05
N VAL A 25 -11.65 -27.94 7.37
CA VAL A 25 -11.14 -26.70 7.96
C VAL A 25 -12.36 -26.03 8.54
N GLY A 26 -12.45 -26.05 9.87
CA GLY A 26 -13.59 -25.51 10.58
C GLY A 26 -13.76 -24.05 10.15
N ALA A 27 -14.90 -23.77 9.53
CA ALA A 27 -15.39 -22.40 9.46
C ALA A 27 -15.44 -21.93 10.91
N GLN A 28 -14.46 -21.08 11.29
CA GLN A 28 -14.53 -20.34 12.54
C GLN A 28 -15.91 -19.69 12.55
N ALA A 29 -16.64 -19.91 13.64
CA ALA A 29 -17.95 -19.33 13.85
C ALA A 29 -17.86 -17.84 13.52
N THR A 30 -18.41 -17.46 12.37
CA THR A 30 -18.62 -16.07 12.01
C THR A 30 -19.47 -15.51 13.10
N THR A 31 -18.97 -14.58 13.88
CA THR A 31 -19.79 -13.72 14.73
C THR A 31 -20.89 -13.26 13.81
N ALA A 32 -22.13 -13.69 14.09
CA ALA A 32 -23.21 -13.58 13.14
C ALA A 32 -23.34 -12.12 12.71
N CYS A 33 -23.06 -11.83 11.44
CA CYS A 33 -23.27 -10.51 10.86
C CYS A 33 -24.78 -10.39 10.62
N PRO A 34 -25.55 -9.73 11.52
CA PRO A 34 -27.01 -9.78 11.50
C PRO A 34 -27.62 -9.23 10.21
N GLN A 35 -26.86 -8.37 9.52
CA GLN A 35 -27.27 -7.73 8.26
C GLN A 35 -26.53 -8.29 7.05
N GLY A 36 -25.78 -9.42 7.22
CA GLY A 36 -24.88 -9.93 6.20
C GLY A 36 -23.59 -9.11 6.07
N LEU A 37 -22.78 -9.43 5.06
CA LEU A 37 -21.56 -8.70 4.77
C LEU A 37 -21.88 -7.43 3.95
N ARG A 38 -21.35 -6.31 4.35
CA ARG A 38 -21.49 -5.03 3.63
C ARG A 38 -20.37 -4.87 2.61
N LYS A 39 -20.72 -4.56 1.37
CA LYS A 39 -19.76 -4.44 0.27
C LYS A 39 -19.10 -3.06 0.24
N LEU A 40 -17.80 -3.05 -0.01
CA LEU A 40 -17.04 -1.84 -0.29
C LEU A 40 -15.82 -2.16 -1.15
N ASP A 41 -15.54 -1.33 -2.15
CA ASP A 41 -14.32 -1.40 -2.93
C ASP A 41 -13.18 -0.68 -2.20
N ILE A 42 -11.97 -1.28 -2.24
CA ILE A 42 -10.74 -0.69 -1.73
C ILE A 42 -9.79 -0.48 -2.90
N GLY A 43 -9.56 0.78 -3.25
CA GLY A 43 -8.72 1.16 -4.38
C GLY A 43 -7.23 1.17 -4.03
N ILE A 44 -6.46 0.41 -4.79
CA ILE A 44 -4.99 0.41 -4.74
C ILE A 44 -4.46 1.22 -5.93
N SER A 45 -3.62 2.22 -5.68
CA SER A 45 -3.17 3.18 -6.68
C SER A 45 -2.10 2.67 -7.66
N VAL A 46 -1.72 1.40 -7.58
CA VAL A 46 -0.73 0.74 -8.43
C VAL A 46 -1.14 -0.70 -8.72
N SER A 47 -0.76 -1.22 -9.90
CA SER A 47 -0.98 -2.61 -10.29
C SER A 47 0.29 -3.18 -10.96
N PRO A 48 0.85 -4.30 -10.48
CA PRO A 48 0.56 -4.93 -9.19
C PRO A 48 0.96 -4.03 -8.01
N PRO A 49 0.43 -4.28 -6.79
CA PRO A 49 0.74 -3.44 -5.63
C PRO A 49 2.21 -3.55 -5.21
N ASN A 50 2.73 -2.49 -4.63
CA ASN A 50 3.99 -2.54 -3.90
C ASN A 50 3.79 -3.14 -2.50
N VAL A 51 4.85 -3.64 -1.86
CA VAL A 51 4.75 -4.31 -0.54
C VAL A 51 4.07 -3.44 0.50
N VAL A 52 4.29 -2.12 0.49
CA VAL A 52 3.61 -1.19 1.40
C VAL A 52 2.10 -1.17 1.23
N HIS A 53 1.57 -1.48 0.05
CA HIS A 53 0.13 -1.46 -0.25
C HIS A 53 -0.58 -2.79 0.03
N THR A 54 0.07 -3.74 0.69
CA THR A 54 -0.50 -5.09 0.88
C THR A 54 -1.42 -5.22 2.10
N SER A 55 -1.59 -4.21 2.93
CA SER A 55 -2.50 -4.26 4.09
C SER A 55 -3.91 -4.77 3.78
N PRO A 56 -4.60 -4.32 2.69
CA PRO A 56 -5.90 -4.85 2.33
C PRO A 56 -5.88 -6.34 1.96
N TYR A 57 -4.82 -6.81 1.29
CA TYR A 57 -4.66 -8.23 0.94
C TYR A 57 -4.44 -9.08 2.18
N VAL A 58 -3.62 -8.60 3.12
CA VAL A 58 -3.41 -9.24 4.43
C VAL A 58 -4.72 -9.28 5.21
N ALA A 59 -5.47 -8.17 5.29
CA ALA A 59 -6.76 -8.13 5.96
C ALA A 59 -7.76 -9.14 5.36
N LYS A 60 -7.82 -9.24 4.03
CA LYS A 60 -8.70 -10.16 3.32
C LYS A 60 -8.30 -11.62 3.56
N ALA A 61 -7.03 -11.96 3.34
CA ALA A 61 -6.51 -13.32 3.47
C ALA A 61 -6.62 -13.85 4.91
N LEU A 62 -6.46 -12.98 5.91
CA LEU A 62 -6.56 -13.34 7.33
C LEU A 62 -8.00 -13.27 7.89
N GLY A 63 -8.98 -12.90 7.05
CA GLY A 63 -10.39 -12.87 7.42
C GLY A 63 -10.80 -11.67 8.28
N TYR A 64 -9.98 -10.62 8.40
CA TYR A 64 -10.31 -9.46 9.24
C TYR A 64 -11.50 -8.68 8.70
N PHE A 65 -11.66 -8.55 7.39
CA PHE A 65 -12.86 -7.95 6.82
C PHE A 65 -14.12 -8.74 7.16
N ALA A 66 -14.10 -10.07 7.00
CA ALA A 66 -15.24 -10.92 7.35
C ALA A 66 -15.56 -10.85 8.85
N LYS A 67 -14.54 -10.80 9.72
CA LYS A 67 -14.67 -10.60 11.18
C LYS A 67 -15.47 -9.33 11.52
N HIS A 68 -15.28 -8.27 10.74
CA HIS A 68 -15.94 -6.97 10.90
C HIS A 68 -17.16 -6.81 9.97
N CYS A 69 -17.72 -7.90 9.44
CA CYS A 69 -18.90 -7.89 8.58
C CYS A 69 -18.74 -7.06 7.29
N VAL A 70 -17.55 -7.09 6.70
CA VAL A 70 -17.22 -6.42 5.45
C VAL A 70 -16.91 -7.46 4.37
N ASP A 71 -17.47 -7.27 3.17
CA ASP A 71 -17.09 -7.92 1.93
C ASP A 71 -16.26 -6.92 1.11
N ALA A 72 -14.96 -6.90 1.38
CA ALA A 72 -14.04 -5.98 0.71
C ALA A 72 -13.61 -6.53 -0.65
N ASN A 73 -13.86 -5.76 -1.71
CA ASN A 73 -13.31 -5.99 -3.03
C ASN A 73 -12.10 -5.09 -3.25
N ILE A 74 -10.93 -5.68 -3.52
CA ILE A 74 -9.69 -4.93 -3.75
C ILE A 74 -9.57 -4.67 -5.25
N VAL A 75 -9.51 -3.38 -5.62
CA VAL A 75 -9.45 -2.93 -7.02
C VAL A 75 -8.12 -2.23 -7.26
N GLU A 76 -7.33 -2.78 -8.16
CA GLU A 76 -6.04 -2.21 -8.56
C GLU A 76 -6.24 -1.23 -9.72
N PHE A 77 -5.72 -0.02 -9.57
CA PHE A 77 -5.77 1.01 -10.61
C PHE A 77 -4.39 1.17 -11.26
N ASN A 78 -4.32 0.91 -12.55
CA ASN A 78 -3.06 0.98 -13.29
C ASN A 78 -2.64 2.43 -13.58
N GLY A 79 -1.34 2.68 -13.56
CA GLY A 79 -0.73 3.89 -14.11
C GLY A 79 -0.86 5.18 -13.31
N GLY A 80 -1.04 5.08 -11.98
CA GLY A 80 -1.08 6.28 -11.13
C GLY A 80 -2.27 7.19 -11.46
N THR A 81 -3.36 6.61 -11.94
CA THR A 81 -4.61 7.31 -12.19
C THR A 81 -5.30 7.67 -10.88
N VAL A 82 -4.69 8.61 -10.14
CA VAL A 82 -5.35 9.31 -9.03
C VAL A 82 -6.77 9.70 -9.42
N GLY A 83 -6.99 10.11 -10.67
CA GLY A 83 -8.29 10.45 -11.20
C GLY A 83 -9.33 9.33 -11.13
N THR A 84 -8.96 8.06 -11.39
CA THR A 84 -9.94 6.97 -11.35
C THR A 84 -10.33 6.61 -9.91
N ILE A 85 -9.35 6.57 -8.99
CA ILE A 85 -9.64 6.37 -7.56
C ILE A 85 -10.47 7.54 -7.02
N VAL A 86 -10.09 8.77 -7.37
CA VAL A 86 -10.83 9.98 -6.99
C VAL A 86 -12.28 9.92 -7.48
N ALA A 87 -12.52 9.48 -8.71
CA ALA A 87 -13.87 9.32 -9.25
C ALA A 87 -14.68 8.26 -8.49
N ALA A 88 -14.07 7.10 -8.17
CA ALA A 88 -14.72 6.06 -7.38
C ALA A 88 -15.02 6.51 -5.94
N ILE A 89 -14.12 7.26 -5.30
CA ILE A 89 -14.34 7.89 -4.00
C ILE A 89 -15.51 8.88 -4.09
N GLN A 90 -15.50 9.74 -5.11
CA GLN A 90 -16.55 10.75 -5.31
C GLN A 90 -17.94 10.12 -5.49
N GLN A 91 -18.01 8.96 -6.14
CA GLN A 91 -19.25 8.20 -6.32
C GLN A 91 -19.69 7.45 -5.04
N GLY A 92 -18.88 7.48 -3.97
CA GLY A 92 -19.18 6.78 -2.72
C GLY A 92 -19.14 5.25 -2.82
N THR A 93 -18.48 4.72 -3.86
CA THR A 93 -18.38 3.27 -4.11
C THR A 93 -17.10 2.66 -3.54
N ALA A 94 -16.08 3.48 -3.26
CA ALA A 94 -14.78 3.02 -2.79
C ALA A 94 -14.17 3.92 -1.72
N ILE A 95 -13.24 3.33 -0.97
CA ILE A 95 -12.16 4.07 -0.29
C ILE A 95 -10.85 3.85 -1.04
N GLY A 96 -9.90 4.75 -0.91
CA GLY A 96 -8.61 4.59 -1.58
C GLY A 96 -7.67 5.75 -1.28
N ASN A 97 -6.52 5.76 -1.94
CA ASN A 97 -5.55 6.82 -1.76
C ASN A 97 -6.16 8.19 -2.09
N LEU A 98 -6.16 9.09 -1.13
CA LEU A 98 -6.69 10.44 -1.22
C LEU A 98 -5.64 11.47 -0.79
N THR A 99 -5.25 12.34 -1.72
CA THR A 99 -4.32 13.43 -1.44
C THR A 99 -5.07 14.70 -1.01
N ASP A 100 -4.40 15.53 -0.23
CA ASP A 100 -4.86 16.89 0.12
C ASP A 100 -5.03 17.77 -1.12
N ILE A 101 -4.19 17.58 -2.15
CA ILE A 101 -4.33 18.24 -3.46
C ILE A 101 -5.72 17.98 -4.08
N SER A 102 -6.20 16.74 -4.01
CA SER A 102 -7.53 16.39 -4.55
C SER A 102 -8.65 17.10 -3.79
N ILE A 103 -8.54 17.17 -2.46
CA ILE A 103 -9.49 17.88 -1.59
C ILE A 103 -9.43 19.39 -1.88
N ALA A 104 -8.23 19.95 -1.97
CA ALA A 104 -8.01 21.36 -2.25
C ALA A 104 -8.58 21.80 -3.61
N ARG A 105 -8.62 20.89 -4.58
CA ARG A 105 -9.24 21.07 -5.89
C ARG A 105 -10.76 20.87 -5.89
N GLY A 106 -11.37 20.69 -4.71
CA GLY A 106 -12.82 20.69 -4.54
C GLY A 106 -13.47 19.32 -4.41
N LEU A 107 -12.70 18.22 -4.33
CA LEU A 107 -13.25 16.91 -4.05
C LEU A 107 -13.92 16.91 -2.67
N LYS A 108 -15.19 16.51 -2.62
CA LYS A 108 -15.98 16.37 -1.38
C LYS A 108 -15.67 15.03 -0.72
N ALA A 109 -14.48 14.92 -0.13
CA ALA A 109 -13.97 13.74 0.54
C ALA A 109 -13.03 14.13 1.68
N ARG A 110 -12.79 13.21 2.61
CA ARG A 110 -11.82 13.37 3.69
C ARG A 110 -10.98 12.12 3.85
N GLN A 111 -9.74 12.30 4.31
CA GLN A 111 -8.89 11.20 4.73
C GLN A 111 -9.44 10.61 6.03
N ILE A 112 -9.57 9.28 6.11
CA ILE A 112 -10.17 8.56 7.24
C ILE A 112 -9.20 7.62 7.96
N TRP A 113 -8.09 7.28 7.32
CA TRP A 113 -7.01 6.46 7.87
C TRP A 113 -5.74 6.61 7.03
N GLN A 114 -4.57 6.54 7.67
CA GLN A 114 -3.31 6.67 6.95
C GLN A 114 -2.54 5.36 6.96
N LEU A 115 -2.42 4.74 5.79
CA LEU A 115 -1.71 3.48 5.57
C LEU A 115 -0.22 3.61 5.91
N ALA A 116 0.41 4.64 5.39
CA ALA A 116 1.84 4.88 5.54
C ALA A 116 2.09 6.36 5.88
N PRO A 117 2.37 6.68 7.15
CA PRO A 117 2.62 8.05 7.60
C PRO A 117 3.85 8.70 6.98
N ARG A 118 4.78 7.90 6.41
CA ARG A 118 6.04 8.38 5.83
C ARG A 118 6.30 7.73 4.47
N PRO A 119 7.02 8.40 3.55
CA PRO A 119 7.36 7.80 2.26
C PRO A 119 8.35 6.64 2.45
N PRO A 120 8.01 5.43 2.00
CA PRO A 120 8.86 4.25 2.14
C PRO A 120 9.95 4.15 1.07
N GLN A 121 9.84 4.96 0.00
CA GLN A 121 10.65 4.84 -1.18
C GLN A 121 12.04 5.45 -1.01
N ALA A 122 12.89 5.13 -1.99
CA ALA A 122 14.20 5.75 -2.16
C ALA A 122 14.34 6.32 -3.57
N TYR A 123 15.16 7.35 -3.72
CA TYR A 123 15.63 7.81 -5.02
C TYR A 123 16.85 6.98 -5.41
N VAL A 124 16.70 6.19 -6.45
CA VAL A 124 17.71 5.22 -6.91
C VAL A 124 18.30 5.72 -8.21
N VAL A 125 19.62 5.64 -8.35
CA VAL A 125 20.37 6.23 -9.47
C VAL A 125 21.38 5.26 -10.07
N SER A 126 21.77 5.54 -11.31
CA SER A 126 22.84 4.81 -12.02
C SER A 126 24.21 5.09 -11.43
N ALA A 127 25.17 4.23 -11.76
CA ALA A 127 26.50 4.15 -11.16
C ALA A 127 27.33 5.43 -11.23
N ASP A 128 27.12 6.26 -12.23
CA ASP A 128 27.86 7.49 -12.49
C ASP A 128 27.39 8.71 -11.67
N ILE A 129 26.21 8.63 -11.03
CA ILE A 129 25.64 9.68 -10.20
C ILE A 129 26.06 9.44 -8.74
N LYS A 130 26.86 10.34 -8.16
CA LYS A 130 27.35 10.22 -6.78
C LYS A 130 26.71 11.21 -5.82
N SER A 131 26.10 12.25 -6.37
CA SER A 131 25.42 13.30 -5.62
C SER A 131 24.27 13.90 -6.44
N ALA A 132 23.41 14.67 -5.82
CA ALA A 132 22.33 15.36 -6.52
C ALA A 132 22.85 16.36 -7.58
N LYS A 133 24.10 16.85 -7.46
CA LYS A 133 24.70 17.73 -8.49
C LYS A 133 24.92 17.03 -9.83
N ASP A 134 25.17 15.72 -9.78
CA ASP A 134 25.41 14.91 -10.98
C ASP A 134 24.13 14.61 -11.76
N LEU A 135 22.95 15.00 -11.23
CA LEU A 135 21.68 14.90 -11.92
C LEU A 135 21.49 15.95 -13.03
N LYS A 136 22.36 16.96 -13.10
CA LYS A 136 22.28 17.96 -14.17
C LYS A 136 22.45 17.32 -15.54
N GLY A 137 21.48 17.56 -16.44
CA GLY A 137 21.43 16.99 -17.77
C GLY A 137 21.03 15.51 -17.84
N LYS A 138 20.76 14.86 -16.71
CA LYS A 138 20.37 13.45 -16.64
C LYS A 138 18.88 13.24 -16.92
N ARG A 139 18.55 12.01 -17.29
CA ARG A 139 17.16 11.56 -17.53
C ARG A 139 16.57 11.03 -16.24
N LEU A 140 15.56 11.71 -15.73
CA LEU A 140 14.88 11.37 -14.49
C LEU A 140 13.49 10.85 -14.80
N SER A 141 13.03 9.85 -14.05
CA SER A 141 11.71 9.28 -14.27
C SER A 141 10.61 10.21 -13.78
N ALA A 142 9.59 10.44 -14.62
CA ALA A 142 8.30 11.00 -14.26
C ALA A 142 7.17 9.94 -14.40
N ALA A 143 7.51 8.67 -14.25
CA ALA A 143 6.58 7.57 -14.40
C ALA A 143 5.48 7.61 -13.33
N GLY A 144 4.23 7.34 -13.75
CA GLY A 144 3.08 7.36 -12.84
C GLY A 144 2.54 8.77 -12.61
N GLY A 145 2.14 9.44 -13.68
CA GLY A 145 1.49 10.75 -13.62
C GLY A 145 2.16 11.86 -14.44
N GLY A 146 3.35 11.63 -14.97
CA GLY A 146 4.07 12.65 -15.74
C GLY A 146 4.49 13.84 -14.87
N VAL A 147 4.52 15.03 -15.44
CA VAL A 147 4.76 16.30 -14.73
C VAL A 147 3.69 16.51 -13.67
N GLY A 148 4.12 16.77 -12.42
CA GLY A 148 3.22 16.89 -11.27
C GLY A 148 2.87 15.54 -10.61
N GLY A 149 3.24 14.41 -11.20
CA GLY A 149 3.11 13.10 -10.57
C GLY A 149 4.18 12.85 -9.50
N PHE A 150 3.97 11.85 -8.65
CA PHE A 150 4.81 11.61 -7.47
C PHE A 150 6.31 11.45 -7.81
N ASN A 151 6.65 10.70 -8.87
CA ASN A 151 8.06 10.54 -9.26
C ASN A 151 8.69 11.87 -9.69
N TRP A 152 7.95 12.69 -10.44
CA TRP A 152 8.39 14.01 -10.85
C TRP A 152 8.59 14.94 -9.64
N LEU A 153 7.62 14.97 -8.72
CA LEU A 153 7.71 15.77 -7.49
C LEU A 153 8.95 15.40 -6.67
N MET A 154 9.18 14.11 -6.47
CA MET A 154 10.34 13.64 -5.69
C MET A 154 11.67 13.91 -6.43
N GLY A 155 11.70 13.77 -7.75
CA GLY A 155 12.86 14.16 -8.56
C GLY A 155 13.19 15.64 -8.41
N ARG A 156 12.17 16.51 -8.43
CA ARG A 156 12.31 17.94 -8.16
C ARG A 156 12.90 18.19 -6.77
N GLU A 157 12.42 17.52 -5.74
CA GLU A 157 12.93 17.69 -4.37
C GLU A 157 14.39 17.25 -4.25
N VAL A 158 14.81 16.18 -4.92
CA VAL A 158 16.21 15.77 -4.98
C VAL A 158 17.07 16.82 -5.69
N LEU A 159 16.63 17.34 -6.83
CA LEU A 159 17.32 18.40 -7.57
C LEU A 159 17.53 19.67 -6.71
N LYS A 160 16.52 20.09 -5.94
CA LYS A 160 16.60 21.24 -5.02
C LYS A 160 17.74 21.12 -3.99
N THR A 161 18.08 19.90 -3.55
CA THR A 161 19.19 19.71 -2.60
C THR A 161 20.55 20.17 -3.17
N ALA A 162 20.65 20.17 -4.50
CA ALA A 162 21.82 20.64 -5.23
C ALA A 162 21.62 22.05 -5.82
N LYS A 163 20.53 22.74 -5.48
CA LYS A 163 20.14 24.05 -6.05
C LYS A 163 19.90 23.98 -7.58
N LEU A 164 19.44 22.82 -8.07
CA LEU A 164 19.04 22.62 -9.44
C LEU A 164 17.53 22.77 -9.57
N GLY A 165 17.06 23.24 -10.73
CA GLY A 165 15.65 23.30 -11.13
C GLY A 165 15.23 22.08 -11.93
N VAL A 166 13.94 21.97 -12.23
CA VAL A 166 13.39 20.89 -13.06
C VAL A 166 13.93 20.93 -14.49
N ASP A 167 14.23 22.13 -15.00
CA ASP A 167 14.80 22.33 -16.34
C ASP A 167 16.28 21.96 -16.44
N ASP A 168 16.97 21.71 -15.32
CA ASP A 168 18.34 21.21 -15.31
C ASP A 168 18.43 19.69 -15.58
N ALA A 169 17.30 18.98 -15.69
CA ALA A 169 17.24 17.56 -16.00
C ALA A 169 16.14 17.25 -17.03
N GLN A 170 16.18 16.06 -17.62
CA GLN A 170 15.18 15.61 -18.57
C GLN A 170 14.21 14.64 -17.88
N PHE A 171 12.95 15.02 -17.70
CA PHE A 171 11.96 14.13 -17.12
C PHE A 171 11.30 13.26 -18.19
N ILE A 172 11.40 11.94 -18.02
CA ILE A 172 10.89 10.92 -18.94
C ILE A 172 9.59 10.37 -18.38
N ALA A 173 8.50 10.59 -19.09
CA ALA A 173 7.18 10.04 -18.75
C ALA A 173 7.14 8.53 -18.98
N GLY A 174 6.23 7.85 -18.30
CA GLY A 174 6.00 6.41 -18.41
C GLY A 174 4.95 5.95 -17.41
N ASP A 175 4.63 4.66 -17.45
CA ASP A 175 3.76 4.04 -16.45
C ASP A 175 4.53 3.63 -15.18
N THR A 176 3.80 3.25 -14.15
CA THR A 176 4.38 2.85 -12.86
C THR A 176 5.17 1.54 -12.96
N ALA A 177 4.74 0.61 -13.82
CA ALA A 177 5.43 -0.67 -14.03
C ALA A 177 6.76 -0.49 -14.76
N GLY A 178 6.92 0.57 -15.55
CA GLY A 178 8.14 0.89 -16.28
C GLY A 178 9.30 1.46 -15.44
N ARG A 179 9.09 1.76 -14.15
CA ARG A 179 10.11 2.41 -13.29
C ARG A 179 11.40 1.58 -13.16
N LEU A 180 11.28 0.36 -12.66
CA LEU A 180 12.42 -0.55 -12.50
C LEU A 180 13.05 -0.93 -13.84
N PRO A 181 12.31 -1.43 -14.85
CA PRO A 181 12.88 -1.74 -16.15
C PRO A 181 13.57 -0.55 -16.82
N GLY A 182 13.01 0.64 -16.71
CA GLY A 182 13.59 1.86 -17.27
C GLY A 182 14.96 2.22 -16.69
N LEU A 183 15.16 2.05 -15.38
CA LEU A 183 16.45 2.23 -14.75
C LEU A 183 17.44 1.13 -15.16
N VAL A 184 17.02 -0.14 -15.11
CA VAL A 184 17.87 -1.29 -15.48
C VAL A 184 18.33 -1.21 -16.93
N ALA A 185 17.43 -0.89 -17.87
CA ALA A 185 17.74 -0.71 -19.27
C ALA A 185 18.50 0.59 -19.59
N GLY A 186 18.70 1.46 -18.62
CA GLY A 186 19.39 2.74 -18.83
C GLY A 186 18.57 3.76 -19.62
N GLN A 187 17.25 3.65 -19.63
CA GLN A 187 16.35 4.64 -20.24
C GLN A 187 16.23 5.88 -19.35
N VAL A 188 16.33 5.70 -18.04
CA VAL A 188 16.43 6.77 -17.04
C VAL A 188 17.68 6.55 -16.18
N ASP A 189 18.22 7.65 -15.64
CA ASP A 189 19.41 7.66 -14.80
C ASP A 189 19.07 7.81 -13.32
N GLY A 190 17.84 8.26 -13.01
CA GLY A 190 17.30 8.39 -11.65
C GLY A 190 15.80 8.13 -11.60
N VAL A 191 15.33 7.45 -10.55
CA VAL A 191 13.92 7.06 -10.38
C VAL A 191 13.59 6.82 -8.91
N VAL A 192 12.31 7.04 -8.55
CA VAL A 192 11.77 6.64 -7.24
C VAL A 192 11.35 5.18 -7.28
N LEU A 193 11.92 4.37 -6.40
CA LEU A 193 11.56 2.96 -6.26
C LEU A 193 11.13 2.63 -4.83
N HIS A 194 10.18 1.72 -4.70
CA HIS A 194 9.88 1.07 -3.44
C HIS A 194 11.00 0.10 -3.05
N PRO A 195 11.13 -0.30 -1.77
CA PRO A 195 12.27 -1.09 -1.30
C PRO A 195 12.47 -2.40 -2.08
N GLU A 196 11.40 -3.13 -2.44
CA GLU A 196 11.49 -4.35 -3.23
C GLU A 196 12.06 -4.12 -4.63
N ASP A 197 11.63 -3.04 -5.28
CA ASP A 197 12.12 -2.68 -6.62
C ASP A 197 13.53 -2.08 -6.56
N ALA A 198 13.85 -1.34 -5.50
CA ALA A 198 15.22 -0.87 -5.26
C ALA A 198 16.18 -2.05 -5.07
N HIS A 199 15.78 -3.06 -4.28
CA HIS A 199 16.55 -4.29 -4.11
C HIS A 199 16.83 -4.99 -5.44
N LEU A 200 15.80 -5.17 -6.27
CA LEU A 200 15.93 -5.75 -7.61
C LEU A 200 16.84 -4.90 -8.53
N ALA A 201 16.73 -3.57 -8.49
CA ALA A 201 17.58 -2.70 -9.28
C ALA A 201 19.07 -2.87 -8.94
N LEU A 202 19.38 -2.95 -7.63
CA LEU A 202 20.75 -3.15 -7.16
C LEU A 202 21.32 -4.52 -7.59
N GLN A 203 20.49 -5.55 -7.67
CA GLN A 203 20.89 -6.89 -8.13
C GLN A 203 21.07 -6.95 -9.65
N GLN A 204 20.14 -6.35 -10.42
CA GLN A 204 20.09 -6.48 -11.87
C GLN A 204 21.04 -5.54 -12.61
N LYS A 205 21.42 -4.41 -12.02
CA LYS A 205 22.31 -3.44 -12.64
C LYS A 205 23.44 -3.03 -11.70
N PRO A 206 24.64 -3.60 -11.86
CA PRO A 206 25.80 -3.29 -11.03
C PRO A 206 26.12 -1.79 -10.99
N GLY A 207 26.43 -1.29 -9.80
CA GLY A 207 26.74 0.11 -9.53
C GLY A 207 25.52 1.01 -9.28
N THR A 208 24.32 0.55 -9.62
CA THR A 208 23.08 1.22 -9.19
C THR A 208 23.04 1.30 -7.66
N HIS A 209 22.61 2.43 -7.11
CA HIS A 209 22.57 2.62 -5.67
C HIS A 209 21.47 3.60 -5.24
N VAL A 210 21.16 3.58 -3.96
CA VAL A 210 20.27 4.56 -3.33
C VAL A 210 21.02 5.86 -3.14
N LEU A 211 20.56 6.93 -3.76
CA LEU A 211 21.10 8.28 -3.57
C LEU A 211 20.59 8.87 -2.25
N VAL A 212 19.29 8.72 -1.98
CA VAL A 212 18.66 9.21 -0.75
C VAL A 212 17.36 8.45 -0.48
N ALA A 213 17.06 8.14 0.79
CA ALA A 213 15.76 7.68 1.20
C ALA A 213 14.78 8.86 1.27
N LEU A 214 13.56 8.73 0.73
CA LEU A 214 12.61 9.85 0.71
C LEU A 214 12.18 10.27 2.12
N SER A 215 12.15 9.35 3.08
CA SER A 215 11.88 9.67 4.49
C SER A 215 12.98 10.53 5.14
N GLN A 216 14.20 10.53 4.60
CA GLN A 216 15.27 11.42 5.02
C GLN A 216 15.23 12.75 4.27
N LEU A 217 14.87 12.72 2.99
CA LEU A 217 14.71 13.91 2.15
C LEU A 217 13.56 14.78 2.64
N LEU A 218 12.43 14.17 2.94
CA LEU A 218 11.18 14.82 3.33
C LEU A 218 10.62 14.18 4.63
N PRO A 219 11.24 14.42 5.79
CA PRO A 219 10.90 13.73 7.04
C PRO A 219 9.50 14.04 7.57
N ASP A 220 8.95 15.19 7.23
CA ASP A 220 7.63 15.64 7.64
C ASP A 220 6.55 15.41 6.56
N PHE A 221 6.87 14.76 5.44
CA PHE A 221 5.92 14.46 4.38
C PHE A 221 4.95 13.34 4.81
N ALA A 222 3.63 13.60 4.75
CA ALA A 222 2.59 12.59 4.92
C ALA A 222 2.37 11.84 3.59
N PHE A 223 2.62 10.52 3.57
CA PHE A 223 2.68 9.81 2.29
C PHE A 223 1.32 9.30 1.82
N ASN A 224 0.76 8.27 2.43
CA ASN A 224 -0.40 7.59 1.87
C ASN A 224 -1.55 7.51 2.87
N ALA A 225 -2.63 8.25 2.58
CA ALA A 225 -3.86 8.22 3.35
C ALA A 225 -5.00 7.65 2.51
N TYR A 226 -5.88 6.88 3.12
CA TYR A 226 -7.12 6.43 2.53
C TYR A 226 -8.24 7.42 2.89
N GLY A 227 -9.05 7.73 1.90
CA GLY A 227 -10.17 8.63 2.06
C GLY A 227 -11.48 8.03 1.57
N ALA A 228 -12.56 8.68 1.99
CA ALA A 228 -13.92 8.39 1.58
C ALA A 228 -14.65 9.69 1.24
N SER A 229 -15.72 9.63 0.42
CA SER A 229 -16.58 10.78 0.18
C SER A 229 -17.27 11.24 1.48
N GLU A 230 -17.51 12.56 1.59
CA GLU A 230 -18.28 13.11 2.72
C GLU A 230 -19.69 12.49 2.81
N GLU A 231 -20.28 12.13 1.66
CA GLU A 231 -21.56 11.43 1.61
C GLU A 231 -21.48 10.05 2.23
N LEU A 232 -20.45 9.23 1.89
CA LEU A 232 -20.29 7.90 2.47
C LEU A 232 -19.95 7.97 3.96
N ILE A 233 -19.14 8.95 4.38
CA ILE A 233 -18.83 9.19 5.80
C ILE A 233 -20.12 9.49 6.58
N ALA A 234 -21.01 10.31 6.03
CA ALA A 234 -22.28 10.64 6.67
C ALA A 234 -23.30 9.48 6.64
N LYS A 235 -23.35 8.73 5.53
CA LYS A 235 -24.35 7.67 5.30
C LYS A 235 -24.05 6.38 6.06
N ASP A 236 -22.81 5.93 6.07
CA ASP A 236 -22.41 4.68 6.73
C ASP A 236 -21.03 4.77 7.40
N PRO A 237 -20.90 5.59 8.45
CA PRO A 237 -19.65 5.67 9.21
C PRO A 237 -19.29 4.34 9.87
N GLY A 238 -20.28 3.48 10.14
CA GLY A 238 -20.09 2.14 10.70
C GLY A 238 -19.35 1.21 9.75
N LEU A 239 -19.67 1.23 8.46
CA LEU A 239 -18.93 0.46 7.45
C LEU A 239 -17.47 0.93 7.38
N LEU A 240 -17.24 2.23 7.32
CA LEU A 240 -15.90 2.79 7.24
C LEU A 240 -15.07 2.48 8.49
N ARG A 241 -15.67 2.55 9.68
CA ARG A 241 -15.06 2.12 10.93
C ARG A 241 -14.59 0.66 10.87
N ASP A 242 -15.45 -0.24 10.38
CA ASP A 242 -15.21 -1.66 10.35
C ASP A 242 -14.13 -2.03 9.32
N VAL A 243 -14.09 -1.32 8.19
CA VAL A 243 -13.00 -1.43 7.20
C VAL A 243 -11.67 -0.95 7.79
N VAL A 244 -11.64 0.21 8.44
CA VAL A 244 -10.42 0.76 9.05
C VAL A 244 -9.94 -0.13 10.20
N ALA A 245 -10.86 -0.70 11.01
CA ALA A 245 -10.51 -1.66 12.04
C ALA A 245 -9.81 -2.90 11.45
N SER A 246 -10.31 -3.43 10.34
CA SER A 246 -9.70 -4.56 9.62
C SER A 246 -8.30 -4.25 9.11
N LEU A 247 -8.09 -3.03 8.59
CA LEU A 247 -6.78 -2.58 8.09
C LEU A 247 -5.78 -2.38 9.23
N ILE A 248 -6.19 -1.81 10.36
CA ILE A 248 -5.34 -1.68 11.56
C ILE A 248 -4.93 -3.05 12.10
N GLU A 249 -5.85 -4.04 12.15
CA GLU A 249 -5.51 -5.41 12.56
C GLU A 249 -4.49 -6.06 11.61
N ALA A 250 -4.64 -5.84 10.30
CA ALA A 250 -3.70 -6.31 9.31
C ALA A 250 -2.30 -5.72 9.52
N ASP A 251 -2.19 -4.41 9.67
CA ASP A 251 -0.91 -3.74 9.89
C ASP A 251 -0.25 -4.19 11.20
N ARG A 252 -1.02 -4.35 12.25
CA ARG A 252 -0.52 -4.91 13.52
C ARG A 252 -0.01 -6.34 13.35
N THR A 253 -0.67 -7.16 12.52
CA THR A 253 -0.23 -8.52 12.20
C THR A 253 1.02 -8.51 11.34
N ILE A 254 1.16 -7.57 10.42
CA ILE A 254 2.38 -7.39 9.64
C ILE A 254 3.60 -7.24 10.56
N TYR A 255 3.51 -6.45 11.63
CA TYR A 255 4.61 -6.29 12.57
C TYR A 255 4.87 -7.51 13.47
N ARG A 256 3.86 -8.37 13.70
CA ARG A 256 3.95 -9.44 14.69
C ARG A 256 4.27 -10.81 14.11
N ASP A 257 3.89 -11.05 12.86
CA ASP A 257 3.91 -12.39 12.26
C ASP A 257 4.40 -12.37 10.80
N LYS A 258 5.72 -12.15 10.66
CA LYS A 258 6.40 -12.16 9.35
C LYS A 258 6.10 -13.44 8.56
N ALA A 259 6.14 -14.60 9.22
CA ALA A 259 5.98 -15.89 8.57
C ALA A 259 4.59 -16.03 7.92
N ARG A 260 3.56 -15.49 8.57
CA ARG A 260 2.17 -15.55 8.10
C ARG A 260 1.89 -14.55 6.97
N VAL A 261 2.49 -13.37 6.99
CA VAL A 261 2.16 -12.31 6.03
C VAL A 261 3.00 -12.34 4.75
N ILE A 262 4.25 -12.80 4.79
CA ILE A 262 5.12 -12.86 3.62
C ILE A 262 4.51 -13.63 2.44
N PRO A 263 3.93 -14.84 2.61
CA PRO A 263 3.30 -15.54 1.50
C PRO A 263 2.18 -14.72 0.83
N ILE A 264 1.37 -14.01 1.62
CA ILE A 264 0.28 -13.15 1.12
C ILE A 264 0.85 -11.96 0.33
N MET A 265 1.91 -11.34 0.84
CA MET A 265 2.57 -10.22 0.17
C MET A 265 3.22 -10.65 -1.16
N VAL A 266 3.84 -11.84 -1.20
CA VAL A 266 4.43 -12.40 -2.43
C VAL A 266 3.35 -12.64 -3.48
N GLU A 267 2.22 -13.25 -3.08
CA GLU A 267 1.08 -13.48 -3.96
C GLU A 267 0.50 -12.17 -4.51
N ALA A 268 0.28 -11.19 -3.64
CA ALA A 268 -0.30 -9.91 -4.03
C ALA A 268 0.62 -9.08 -4.95
N THR A 269 1.92 -9.05 -4.67
CA THR A 269 2.86 -8.18 -5.40
C THR A 269 3.43 -8.83 -6.65
N HIS A 270 3.33 -10.14 -6.81
CA HIS A 270 4.01 -10.93 -7.86
C HIS A 270 5.53 -10.72 -7.90
N LYS A 271 6.12 -10.35 -6.76
CA LYS A 271 7.58 -10.12 -6.64
C LYS A 271 8.29 -11.36 -6.08
N PRO A 272 9.59 -11.52 -6.37
CA PRO A 272 10.39 -12.57 -5.76
C PRO A 272 10.35 -12.48 -4.22
N ARG A 273 10.21 -13.64 -3.56
CA ARG A 273 10.13 -13.71 -2.10
C ARG A 273 11.25 -12.94 -1.40
N GLU A 274 12.49 -13.08 -1.87
CA GLU A 274 13.65 -12.40 -1.32
C GLU A 274 13.48 -10.87 -1.31
N SER A 275 12.97 -10.30 -2.41
CA SER A 275 12.71 -8.86 -2.52
C SER A 275 11.58 -8.41 -1.62
N VAL A 276 10.54 -9.23 -1.45
CA VAL A 276 9.43 -8.96 -0.53
C VAL A 276 9.92 -9.01 0.92
N GLU A 277 10.74 -9.98 1.28
CA GLU A 277 11.33 -10.10 2.63
C GLU A 277 12.27 -8.93 2.93
N TYR A 278 13.09 -8.52 1.97
CA TYR A 278 13.91 -7.31 2.09
C TYR A 278 13.05 -6.06 2.33
N ALA A 279 12.01 -5.87 1.50
CA ALA A 279 11.12 -4.73 1.66
C ALA A 279 10.39 -4.77 3.02
N TYR A 280 9.89 -5.92 3.42
CA TYR A 280 9.25 -6.09 4.73
C TYR A 280 10.18 -5.65 5.87
N ASP A 281 11.44 -6.09 5.87
CA ASP A 281 12.41 -5.74 6.91
C ASP A 281 12.72 -4.23 6.92
N VAL A 282 12.85 -3.61 5.73
CA VAL A 282 13.02 -2.15 5.62
C VAL A 282 11.79 -1.41 6.14
N LEU A 283 10.60 -1.81 5.74
CA LEU A 283 9.35 -1.13 6.07
C LEU A 283 9.01 -1.24 7.56
N THR A 284 9.18 -2.43 8.15
CA THR A 284 8.93 -2.64 9.58
C THR A 284 9.94 -1.93 10.46
N LYS A 285 11.24 -1.97 10.09
CA LYS A 285 12.31 -1.25 10.81
C LYS A 285 12.08 0.27 10.84
N ASN A 286 11.52 0.82 9.79
CA ASN A 286 11.26 2.26 9.66
C ASN A 286 9.85 2.68 10.07
N CYS A 287 9.06 1.78 10.67
CA CYS A 287 7.70 2.06 11.12
C CYS A 287 6.83 2.68 10.02
N ILE A 288 6.81 2.04 8.84
CA ILE A 288 6.12 2.60 7.68
C ILE A 288 4.62 2.35 7.75
N TRP A 289 4.16 1.14 8.14
CA TRP A 289 2.74 0.91 8.34
C TRP A 289 2.23 1.52 9.64
N ALA A 290 1.04 2.08 9.58
CA ALA A 290 0.39 2.63 10.76
C ALA A 290 -0.11 1.52 11.69
N VAL A 291 0.31 1.54 12.96
CA VAL A 291 -0.20 0.59 13.97
C VAL A 291 -1.51 1.07 14.62
N ASN A 292 -1.88 2.32 14.38
CA ASN A 292 -3.10 2.98 14.89
C ASN A 292 -3.79 3.76 13.77
N SER A 293 -4.02 5.06 13.92
CA SER A 293 -4.65 5.89 12.89
C SER A 293 -3.70 6.29 11.75
N GLY A 294 -2.43 6.37 12.05
CA GLY A 294 -1.39 6.90 11.16
C GLY A 294 -1.38 8.42 11.06
N PHE A 295 -2.40 9.10 11.56
CA PHE A 295 -2.52 10.53 11.42
C PHE A 295 -1.60 11.32 12.35
N ASN A 296 -0.93 12.31 11.76
CA ASN A 296 -0.14 13.29 12.46
C ASN A 296 -0.46 14.68 11.91
N PRO A 297 -1.15 15.55 12.69
CA PRO A 297 -1.56 16.87 12.20
C PRO A 297 -0.39 17.72 11.67
N LYS A 298 0.78 17.64 12.32
CA LYS A 298 1.97 18.38 11.88
C LYS A 298 2.39 17.95 10.47
N ARG A 299 2.43 16.64 10.20
CA ARG A 299 2.83 16.13 8.88
C ARG A 299 1.80 16.43 7.81
N THR A 300 0.52 16.23 8.10
CA THR A 300 -0.56 16.54 7.16
C THR A 300 -0.50 18.01 6.75
N MET A 301 -0.38 18.92 7.71
CA MET A 301 -0.35 20.34 7.41
C MET A 301 0.98 20.77 6.76
N TRP A 302 2.10 20.15 7.15
CA TRP A 302 3.38 20.39 6.48
C TRP A 302 3.33 19.99 5.01
N THR A 303 2.74 18.83 4.67
CA THR A 303 2.61 18.37 3.29
C THR A 303 1.75 19.34 2.48
N TYR A 304 0.61 19.72 3.00
CA TYR A 304 -0.29 20.70 2.37
C TYR A 304 0.40 22.07 2.11
N GLU A 305 1.11 22.62 3.10
CA GLU A 305 1.86 23.88 2.95
C GLU A 305 3.05 23.73 1.99
N HIS A 306 3.68 22.56 1.97
CA HIS A 306 4.76 22.25 1.04
C HIS A 306 4.27 22.23 -0.41
N ASP A 307 3.10 21.63 -0.68
CA ASP A 307 2.49 21.61 -2.00
C ASP A 307 2.11 23.02 -2.49
N ILE A 308 1.65 23.87 -1.57
CA ILE A 308 1.40 25.30 -1.89
C ILE A 308 2.72 26.02 -2.19
N ALA A 309 3.73 25.85 -1.33
CA ALA A 309 5.01 26.54 -1.48
C ALA A 309 5.75 26.16 -2.77
N ASN A 310 5.48 24.96 -3.28
CA ASN A 310 6.03 24.44 -4.53
C ASN A 310 5.19 24.81 -5.78
N GLY A 311 4.04 25.43 -5.61
CA GLY A 311 3.12 25.74 -6.70
C GLY A 311 2.32 24.55 -7.22
N ASP A 312 2.29 23.45 -6.49
CA ASP A 312 1.50 22.25 -6.82
C ASP A 312 0.02 22.49 -6.50
N LEU A 313 -0.24 23.39 -5.56
CA LEU A 313 -1.54 23.93 -5.22
C LEU A 313 -1.58 25.47 -5.39
N ASP A 314 -2.73 25.99 -5.77
CA ASP A 314 -2.99 27.43 -5.75
C ASP A 314 -2.99 27.96 -4.30
N ALA A 315 -2.51 29.20 -4.11
CA ALA A 315 -2.49 29.84 -2.78
C ALA A 315 -3.89 29.98 -2.15
N SER A 316 -4.97 29.98 -2.96
CA SER A 316 -6.36 29.96 -2.46
C SER A 316 -6.70 28.68 -1.69
N ALA A 317 -5.99 27.60 -1.94
CA ALA A 317 -6.12 26.31 -1.23
C ALA A 317 -5.75 26.41 0.25
N ARG A 318 -5.04 27.45 0.69
CA ARG A 318 -4.70 27.71 2.11
C ARG A 318 -5.90 27.89 3.05
N LYS A 319 -7.12 27.88 2.51
CA LYS A 319 -8.36 27.88 3.32
C LYS A 319 -8.62 26.52 3.98
N LEU A 320 -7.94 25.44 3.55
CA LEU A 320 -8.09 24.13 4.18
C LEU A 320 -7.38 24.11 5.54
N THR A 321 -8.04 23.46 6.49
CA THR A 321 -7.52 23.16 7.82
C THR A 321 -7.34 21.64 7.95
N TYR A 322 -6.63 21.21 8.98
CA TYR A 322 -6.50 19.78 9.27
C TYR A 322 -7.85 19.06 9.30
N ASP A 323 -8.85 19.64 9.98
CA ASP A 323 -10.19 19.02 10.14
C ASP A 323 -11.00 19.01 8.83
N THR A 324 -10.64 19.84 7.84
CA THR A 324 -11.24 19.77 6.49
C THR A 324 -10.58 18.71 5.60
N ILE A 325 -9.31 18.37 5.88
CA ILE A 325 -8.57 17.32 5.18
C ILE A 325 -8.86 15.95 5.79
N VAL A 326 -8.90 15.86 7.12
CA VAL A 326 -8.95 14.60 7.87
C VAL A 326 -10.22 14.48 8.68
N ASP A 327 -10.87 13.33 8.60
CA ASP A 327 -11.89 12.91 9.56
C ASP A 327 -11.29 11.88 10.53
N THR A 328 -10.95 12.32 11.73
CA THR A 328 -10.36 11.44 12.74
C THR A 328 -11.38 10.54 13.44
N SER A 329 -12.69 10.79 13.27
CA SER A 329 -13.74 10.05 13.97
C SER A 329 -13.77 8.57 13.60
N ILE A 330 -13.62 8.26 12.31
CA ILE A 330 -13.65 6.89 11.79
C ILE A 330 -12.52 6.05 12.40
N ALA A 331 -11.27 6.53 12.32
CA ALA A 331 -10.12 5.81 12.90
C ALA A 331 -10.22 5.70 14.44
N LYS A 332 -10.76 6.71 15.11
CA LYS A 332 -10.97 6.71 16.56
C LYS A 332 -11.96 5.63 17.02
N GLU A 333 -13.07 5.48 16.29
CA GLU A 333 -14.03 4.42 16.57
C GLU A 333 -13.49 3.03 16.17
N ALA A 334 -12.73 2.92 15.06
CA ALA A 334 -12.05 1.71 14.68
C ALA A 334 -11.07 1.22 15.75
N LEU A 335 -10.27 2.12 16.31
CA LEU A 335 -9.33 1.81 17.39
C LEU A 335 -10.03 1.21 18.62
N LYS A 336 -11.22 1.66 18.96
CA LYS A 336 -11.98 1.07 20.09
C LYS A 336 -12.31 -0.40 19.84
N LEU A 337 -12.63 -0.78 18.60
CA LEU A 337 -12.93 -2.18 18.24
C LEU A 337 -11.71 -3.09 18.32
N VAL A 338 -10.51 -2.56 18.10
CA VAL A 338 -9.26 -3.33 18.01
C VAL A 338 -8.36 -3.17 19.25
N GLY A 339 -8.96 -2.80 20.39
CA GLY A 339 -8.27 -2.75 21.68
C GLY A 339 -7.47 -1.48 21.94
N GLY A 340 -7.83 -0.37 21.31
CA GLY A 340 -7.21 0.94 21.50
C GLY A 340 -5.88 1.13 20.78
N GLU A 341 -5.19 2.22 21.11
CA GLU A 341 -3.84 2.49 20.56
C GLU A 341 -2.81 1.50 21.10
N GLN A 342 -1.85 1.16 20.26
CA GLN A 342 -0.78 0.23 20.58
C GLN A 342 0.57 0.78 20.11
N THR A 343 1.64 0.30 20.75
CA THR A 343 3.02 0.41 20.27
C THR A 343 3.50 -1.01 19.98
N ILE A 344 4.01 -1.24 18.77
CA ILE A 344 4.48 -2.57 18.35
C ILE A 344 5.91 -2.41 17.84
N ASN A 345 6.86 -3.19 18.40
CA ASN A 345 8.28 -3.14 18.01
C ASN A 345 8.84 -1.70 17.98
N SER A 346 8.49 -0.90 18.99
CA SER A 346 8.83 0.53 19.10
C SER A 346 8.14 1.44 18.07
N CYS A 347 7.30 0.90 17.20
CA CYS A 347 6.52 1.69 16.24
C CYS A 347 5.25 2.21 16.93
N LYS A 348 5.06 3.50 16.78
CA LYS A 348 3.89 4.27 17.15
C LYS A 348 3.65 5.29 16.03
N ASP A 349 2.40 5.66 15.77
CA ASP A 349 2.07 6.66 14.73
C ASP A 349 2.71 8.01 14.99
#